data_94b0489cf8b4e03c95fb906a034ecea5
#
_entry.id   94b0489cf8b4e03c95fb906a034ecea5
#
_cell.length_a   1.000
_cell.length_b   1.000
_cell.length_c   1.000
_cell.angle_alpha   90.00
_cell.angle_beta   90.00
_cell.angle_gamma   90.00
#
_symmetry.space_group_name_H-M   'P 1'
#
loop_
_entity.id
_entity.type
_entity.pdbx_description
1 polymer ?
#
loop_
_entity_poly.entity_id
_entity_poly.type
_entity_poly.pdbx_seq_one_letter_code
_entity_poly.pdbx_strand_id
1 'polypeptide(L)'
;FNTAGNMLVADFAAHNILEVNTSTKEVSIYCHEELFNQPNDICINKKGIVFASDPNWQKQTGQIWRIGSDRKAVLLKADMGTTNGICLSPDGKILYVNESVQRRIWAFDVDEKGDISNQRIFAVFNDFGFDGMKCDLRGNLYVTRYGKGTVVIISPQGKLIQEITLKGKDVS
;
A
#
# COMPACT_ATOMS: atom_id res chain seq x y z
N PHE A 1 -7.77 6.75 -7.53
CA PHE A 1 -8.94 6.80 -8.43
C PHE A 1 -8.84 5.65 -9.41
N ASN A 2 -9.98 5.03 -9.75
CA ASN A 2 -10.05 4.00 -10.78
C ASN A 2 -10.09 4.60 -12.20
N THR A 3 -10.11 3.76 -13.23
CA THR A 3 -10.12 4.20 -14.63
C THR A 3 -11.40 4.96 -15.04
N ALA A 4 -12.49 4.84 -14.28
CA ALA A 4 -13.72 5.62 -14.46
C ALA A 4 -13.70 6.97 -13.73
N GLY A 5 -12.63 7.29 -13.00
CA GLY A 5 -12.50 8.52 -12.23
C GLY A 5 -13.20 8.49 -10.87
N ASN A 6 -13.69 7.33 -10.43
CA ASN A 6 -14.26 7.16 -9.10
C ASN A 6 -13.14 6.92 -8.06
N MET A 7 -13.37 7.38 -6.83
CA MET A 7 -12.42 7.19 -5.75
C MET A 7 -12.61 5.78 -5.15
N LEU A 8 -11.51 5.05 -4.98
CA LEU A 8 -11.48 3.82 -4.20
C LEU A 8 -10.96 4.11 -2.79
N VAL A 9 -11.56 3.46 -1.80
CA VAL A 9 -11.26 3.67 -0.37
C VAL A 9 -11.11 2.31 0.30
N ALA A 10 -10.02 2.12 1.02
CA ALA A 10 -9.87 0.98 1.92
C ALA A 10 -10.75 1.23 3.16
N ASP A 11 -11.68 0.32 3.42
CA ASP A 11 -12.60 0.40 4.55
C ASP A 11 -12.13 -0.55 5.65
N PHE A 12 -11.32 0.00 6.51
CA PHE A 12 -10.75 -0.68 7.68
C PHE A 12 -11.83 -1.24 8.64
N ALA A 13 -12.96 -0.54 8.79
CA ALA A 13 -13.96 -0.86 9.80
C ALA A 13 -14.93 -1.96 9.36
N ALA A 14 -15.35 -1.96 8.11
CA ALA A 14 -16.27 -2.94 7.57
C ALA A 14 -15.61 -3.96 6.62
N HIS A 15 -14.28 -3.95 6.54
CA HIS A 15 -13.48 -4.94 5.82
C HIS A 15 -13.81 -5.00 4.32
N ASN A 16 -13.90 -3.82 3.68
CA ASN A 16 -14.21 -3.68 2.26
C ASN A 16 -13.17 -2.83 1.53
N ILE A 17 -13.23 -2.88 0.21
CA ILE A 17 -12.80 -1.77 -0.63
C ILE A 17 -14.07 -1.10 -1.16
N LEU A 18 -14.23 0.19 -0.92
CA LEU A 18 -15.38 0.98 -1.34
C LEU A 18 -15.08 1.74 -2.63
N GLU A 19 -16.12 2.01 -3.41
CA GLU A 19 -16.09 2.93 -4.54
C GLU A 19 -17.01 4.11 -4.25
N VAL A 20 -16.49 5.31 -4.38
CA VAL A 20 -17.24 6.56 -4.28
C VAL A 20 -17.34 7.17 -5.67
N ASN A 21 -18.55 7.28 -6.18
CA ASN A 21 -18.80 8.01 -7.43
C ASN A 21 -18.53 9.50 -7.20
N THR A 22 -17.52 10.04 -7.91
CA THR A 22 -17.09 11.41 -7.70
C THR A 22 -18.11 12.46 -8.14
N SER A 23 -19.07 12.10 -9.01
CA SER A 23 -20.13 12.99 -9.49
C SER A 23 -21.37 12.93 -8.59
N THR A 24 -21.90 11.73 -8.33
CA THR A 24 -23.16 11.55 -7.55
C THR A 24 -22.93 11.51 -6.06
N LYS A 25 -21.68 11.25 -5.61
CA LYS A 25 -21.30 11.02 -4.20
C LYS A 25 -21.85 9.72 -3.60
N GLU A 26 -22.43 8.86 -4.42
CA GLU A 26 -22.89 7.54 -3.99
C GLU A 26 -21.69 6.66 -3.61
N VAL A 27 -21.86 5.93 -2.51
CA VAL A 27 -20.87 4.97 -2.00
C VAL A 27 -21.38 3.57 -2.22
N SER A 28 -20.57 2.70 -2.78
CA SER A 28 -20.88 1.29 -2.99
C SER A 28 -19.69 0.41 -2.64
N ILE A 29 -19.94 -0.88 -2.41
CA ILE A 29 -18.87 -1.86 -2.22
C ILE A 29 -18.26 -2.16 -3.59
N TYR A 30 -16.95 -1.87 -3.72
CA TYR A 30 -16.16 -2.23 -4.89
C TYR A 30 -15.73 -3.69 -4.86
N CYS A 31 -15.23 -4.13 -3.70
CA CYS A 31 -14.81 -5.51 -3.44
C CYS A 31 -15.03 -5.85 -1.97
N HIS A 32 -15.53 -7.04 -1.72
CA HIS A 32 -15.62 -7.67 -0.39
C HIS A 32 -14.97 -9.05 -0.47
N GLU A 33 -14.25 -9.44 0.57
CA GLU A 33 -13.67 -10.77 0.73
C GLU A 33 -13.72 -11.16 2.22
N GLU A 34 -14.28 -12.33 2.52
CA GLU A 34 -14.41 -12.82 3.90
C GLU A 34 -13.09 -12.95 4.66
N LEU A 35 -11.98 -13.11 3.91
CA LEU A 35 -10.64 -13.24 4.50
C LEU A 35 -9.93 -11.89 4.68
N PHE A 36 -10.54 -10.77 4.34
CA PHE A 36 -10.00 -9.46 4.68
C PHE A 36 -9.92 -9.30 6.20
N ASN A 37 -8.78 -8.81 6.68
CA ASN A 37 -8.61 -8.42 8.07
C ASN A 37 -9.06 -6.96 8.28
N GLN A 38 -8.24 -6.02 7.80
CA GLN A 38 -8.43 -4.58 8.00
C GLN A 38 -7.79 -3.83 6.83
N PRO A 39 -8.38 -3.89 5.60
CA PRO A 39 -7.80 -3.20 4.43
C PRO A 39 -7.40 -1.77 4.79
N ASN A 40 -6.13 -1.42 4.56
CA ASN A 40 -5.55 -0.18 5.07
C ASN A 40 -5.19 0.80 3.96
N ASP A 41 -4.32 0.43 3.03
CA ASP A 41 -3.93 1.28 1.91
C ASP A 41 -4.09 0.53 0.58
N ILE A 42 -4.29 1.28 -0.49
CA ILE A 42 -4.48 0.74 -1.83
C ILE A 42 -3.68 1.52 -2.88
N CYS A 43 -3.21 0.82 -3.87
CA CYS A 43 -2.70 1.42 -5.09
C CYS A 43 -3.30 0.73 -6.32
N ILE A 44 -3.28 1.41 -7.45
CA ILE A 44 -3.87 0.93 -8.69
C ILE A 44 -2.89 1.12 -9.84
N ASN A 45 -2.80 0.13 -10.73
CA ASN A 45 -2.00 0.25 -11.94
C ASN A 45 -2.81 0.84 -13.11
N LYS A 46 -2.13 1.11 -14.22
CA LYS A 46 -2.75 1.68 -15.44
C LYS A 46 -3.79 0.75 -16.10
N LYS A 47 -3.78 -0.54 -15.78
CA LYS A 47 -4.76 -1.53 -16.27
C LYS A 47 -6.00 -1.65 -15.36
N GLY A 48 -6.06 -0.88 -14.28
CA GLY A 48 -7.16 -0.91 -13.31
C GLY A 48 -7.06 -2.03 -12.27
N ILE A 49 -5.92 -2.73 -12.19
CA ILE A 49 -5.67 -3.72 -11.15
C ILE A 49 -5.34 -2.98 -9.85
N VAL A 50 -6.09 -3.26 -8.79
CA VAL A 50 -5.90 -2.71 -7.45
C VAL A 50 -5.07 -3.66 -6.61
N PHE A 51 -4.13 -3.13 -5.85
CA PHE A 51 -3.40 -3.84 -4.80
C PHE A 51 -3.79 -3.23 -3.46
N ALA A 52 -4.03 -4.08 -2.46
CA ALA A 52 -4.39 -3.66 -1.12
C ALA A 52 -3.47 -4.29 -0.08
N SER A 53 -3.05 -3.48 0.88
CA SER A 53 -2.45 -3.95 2.12
C SER A 53 -3.55 -4.23 3.13
N ASP A 54 -3.41 -5.32 3.87
CA ASP A 54 -4.45 -5.81 4.76
C ASP A 54 -3.82 -6.32 6.06
N PRO A 55 -3.55 -5.44 7.03
CA PRO A 55 -2.96 -5.80 8.30
C PRO A 55 -3.95 -6.46 9.24
N ASN A 56 -3.41 -7.26 10.15
CA ASN A 56 -4.04 -7.60 11.42
C ASN A 56 -3.21 -6.97 12.54
N TRP A 57 -3.62 -5.80 13.01
CA TRP A 57 -2.87 -5.02 13.99
C TRP A 57 -2.69 -5.76 15.32
N GLN A 58 -3.70 -6.48 15.75
CA GLN A 58 -3.66 -7.22 17.02
C GLN A 58 -2.66 -8.38 16.97
N LYS A 59 -2.61 -9.10 15.86
CA LYS A 59 -1.68 -10.23 15.65
C LYS A 59 -0.31 -9.79 15.12
N GLN A 60 -0.17 -8.54 14.71
CA GLN A 60 1.01 -7.98 14.03
C GLN A 60 1.38 -8.77 12.76
N THR A 61 0.37 -9.23 12.05
CA THR A 61 0.49 -9.92 10.76
C THR A 61 -0.16 -9.09 9.66
N GLY A 62 -0.03 -9.52 8.41
CA GLY A 62 -0.64 -8.85 7.29
C GLY A 62 -0.65 -9.69 6.02
N GLN A 63 -1.39 -9.19 5.05
CA GLN A 63 -1.63 -9.80 3.76
C GLN A 63 -1.49 -8.75 2.65
N ILE A 64 -1.30 -9.24 1.43
CA ILE A 64 -1.35 -8.43 0.21
C ILE A 64 -2.37 -9.05 -0.72
N TRP A 65 -3.29 -8.24 -1.21
CA TRP A 65 -4.35 -8.64 -2.12
C TRP A 65 -4.25 -7.96 -3.46
N ARG A 66 -4.70 -8.64 -4.50
CA ARG A 66 -4.97 -8.10 -5.83
C ARG A 66 -6.46 -8.15 -6.11
N ILE A 67 -7.03 -7.06 -6.59
CA ILE A 67 -8.41 -7.00 -7.05
C ILE A 67 -8.39 -6.71 -8.54
N GLY A 68 -8.94 -7.63 -9.33
CA GLY A 68 -9.03 -7.51 -10.78
C GLY A 68 -10.15 -6.60 -11.26
N SER A 69 -10.27 -6.45 -12.58
CA SER A 69 -11.38 -5.71 -13.20
C SER A 69 -12.76 -6.35 -12.97
N ASP A 70 -12.79 -7.64 -12.65
CA ASP A 70 -13.97 -8.39 -12.24
C ASP A 70 -14.37 -8.15 -10.77
N ARG A 71 -13.62 -7.28 -10.09
CA ARG A 71 -13.80 -6.89 -8.67
C ARG A 71 -13.62 -8.05 -7.67
N LYS A 72 -12.98 -9.14 -8.10
CA LYS A 72 -12.65 -10.27 -7.22
C LYS A 72 -11.28 -10.10 -6.61
N ALA A 73 -11.19 -10.35 -5.30
CA ALA A 73 -9.93 -10.36 -4.59
C ALA A 73 -9.21 -11.70 -4.76
N VAL A 74 -7.90 -11.63 -4.91
CA VAL A 74 -6.98 -12.76 -4.93
C VAL A 74 -5.89 -12.50 -3.90
N LEU A 75 -5.71 -13.41 -2.97
CA LEU A 75 -4.63 -13.33 -1.99
C LEU A 75 -3.29 -13.58 -2.70
N LEU A 76 -2.43 -12.56 -2.74
CA LEU A 76 -1.10 -12.66 -3.33
C LEU A 76 -0.06 -13.12 -2.33
N LYS A 77 -0.16 -12.66 -1.08
CA LYS A 77 0.80 -12.98 -0.03
C LYS A 77 0.11 -12.97 1.32
N ALA A 78 0.35 -14.03 2.11
CA ALA A 78 0.00 -14.13 3.53
C ALA A 78 1.27 -14.07 4.39
N ASP A 79 1.07 -14.11 5.70
CA ASP A 79 2.13 -14.25 6.71
C ASP A 79 3.21 -13.14 6.63
N MET A 80 2.82 -11.96 6.21
CA MET A 80 3.64 -10.76 6.35
C MET A 80 3.53 -10.18 7.76
N GLY A 81 4.39 -9.24 8.09
CA GLY A 81 4.22 -8.37 9.26
C GLY A 81 3.03 -7.42 9.09
N THR A 82 2.95 -6.40 9.92
CA THR A 82 1.85 -5.43 9.91
C THR A 82 1.92 -4.55 8.65
N THR A 83 1.38 -5.06 7.54
CA THR A 83 1.37 -4.33 6.26
C THR A 83 0.58 -3.03 6.40
N ASN A 84 1.10 -1.94 5.85
CA ASN A 84 0.47 -0.62 5.90
C ASN A 84 0.58 0.04 4.52
N GLY A 85 1.39 1.07 4.31
CA GLY A 85 1.51 1.71 3.02
C GLY A 85 1.85 0.74 1.89
N ILE A 86 1.19 0.90 0.74
CA ILE A 86 1.39 0.12 -0.48
C ILE A 86 1.46 1.05 -1.69
N CYS A 87 2.44 0.83 -2.57
CA CYS A 87 2.67 1.72 -3.71
C CYS A 87 3.32 0.99 -4.88
N LEU A 88 2.93 1.34 -6.10
CA LEU A 88 3.60 0.87 -7.32
C LEU A 88 4.70 1.84 -7.75
N SER A 89 5.77 1.31 -8.35
CA SER A 89 6.72 2.10 -9.11
C SER A 89 6.03 2.80 -10.30
N PRO A 90 6.57 3.90 -10.84
CA PRO A 90 5.93 4.66 -11.93
C PRO A 90 5.65 3.84 -13.20
N ASP A 91 6.46 2.82 -13.46
CA ASP A 91 6.30 1.88 -14.57
C ASP A 91 5.35 0.71 -14.25
N GLY A 92 4.92 0.59 -12.97
CA GLY A 92 4.02 -0.45 -12.49
C GLY A 92 4.65 -1.84 -12.36
N LYS A 93 5.98 -1.96 -12.46
CA LYS A 93 6.69 -3.24 -12.42
C LYS A 93 7.17 -3.67 -11.04
N ILE A 94 7.15 -2.76 -10.07
CA ILE A 94 7.54 -3.03 -8.70
C ILE A 94 6.42 -2.61 -7.76
N LEU A 95 6.02 -3.50 -6.87
CA LEU A 95 5.12 -3.20 -5.76
C LEU A 95 5.95 -3.07 -4.49
N TYR A 96 5.85 -1.91 -3.85
CA TYR A 96 6.41 -1.67 -2.52
C TYR A 96 5.33 -1.83 -1.47
N VAL A 97 5.67 -2.52 -0.37
CA VAL A 97 4.79 -2.69 0.79
C VAL A 97 5.62 -2.50 2.05
N ASN A 98 5.21 -1.61 2.92
CA ASN A 98 5.86 -1.48 4.22
C ASN A 98 5.17 -2.35 5.29
N GLU A 99 5.95 -2.76 6.27
CA GLU A 99 5.50 -3.36 7.51
C GLU A 99 5.80 -2.38 8.65
N SER A 100 4.75 -1.77 9.18
CA SER A 100 4.85 -0.67 10.14
C SER A 100 5.60 -1.06 11.41
N VAL A 101 5.17 -2.14 12.09
CA VAL A 101 5.75 -2.61 13.35
C VAL A 101 7.15 -3.20 13.14
N GLN A 102 7.35 -3.95 12.06
CA GLN A 102 8.61 -4.61 11.73
C GLN A 102 9.63 -3.63 11.10
N ARG A 103 9.21 -2.42 10.74
CA ARG A 103 10.06 -1.31 10.27
C ARG A 103 10.90 -1.64 9.04
N ARG A 104 10.28 -2.35 8.09
CA ARG A 104 10.91 -2.72 6.82
C ARG A 104 9.98 -2.49 5.64
N ILE A 105 10.57 -2.27 4.50
CA ILE A 105 9.87 -2.08 3.24
C ILE A 105 10.29 -3.23 2.33
N TRP A 106 9.31 -3.90 1.79
CA TRP A 106 9.48 -4.95 0.79
C TRP A 106 9.30 -4.42 -0.61
N ALA A 107 9.99 -5.01 -1.56
CA ALA A 107 9.75 -4.85 -2.99
C ALA A 107 9.44 -6.21 -3.61
N PHE A 108 8.46 -6.22 -4.50
CA PHE A 108 8.05 -7.39 -5.29
C PHE A 108 8.05 -6.99 -6.77
N ASP A 109 8.45 -7.90 -7.66
CA ASP A 109 8.24 -7.72 -9.08
C ASP A 109 6.76 -8.00 -9.39
N VAL A 110 6.18 -7.21 -10.30
CA VAL A 110 4.77 -7.31 -10.71
C VAL A 110 4.72 -7.67 -12.19
N ASP A 111 4.01 -8.72 -12.52
CA ASP A 111 3.77 -9.13 -13.91
C ASP A 111 2.57 -8.41 -14.54
N GLU A 112 2.30 -8.70 -15.80
CA GLU A 112 1.20 -8.08 -16.55
C GLU A 112 -0.20 -8.45 -16.03
N LYS A 113 -0.34 -9.55 -15.30
CA LYS A 113 -1.59 -10.01 -14.66
C LYS A 113 -1.75 -9.44 -13.25
N GLY A 114 -0.71 -8.78 -12.73
CA GLY A 114 -0.66 -8.26 -11.36
C GLY A 114 -0.26 -9.32 -10.34
N ASP A 115 0.32 -10.44 -10.76
CA ASP A 115 0.91 -11.41 -9.83
C ASP A 115 2.27 -10.91 -9.37
N ILE A 116 2.61 -11.19 -8.10
CA ILE A 116 3.85 -10.72 -7.49
C ILE A 116 4.87 -11.86 -7.34
N SER A 117 6.15 -11.51 -7.48
CA SER A 117 7.27 -12.45 -7.35
C SER A 117 8.52 -11.74 -6.80
N ASN A 118 9.61 -12.49 -6.63
CA ASN A 118 10.94 -11.95 -6.27
C ASN A 118 10.90 -11.03 -5.03
N GLN A 119 10.24 -11.48 -3.96
CA GLN A 119 10.20 -10.75 -2.68
C GLN A 119 11.62 -10.44 -2.18
N ARG A 120 11.90 -9.16 -1.91
CA ARG A 120 13.18 -8.71 -1.40
C ARG A 120 13.02 -7.53 -0.45
N ILE A 121 13.93 -7.41 0.51
CA ILE A 121 13.99 -6.23 1.38
C ILE A 121 14.46 -5.05 0.53
N PHE A 122 13.68 -3.97 0.56
CA PHE A 122 14.02 -2.71 -0.10
C PHE A 122 14.71 -1.73 0.86
N ALA A 123 14.20 -1.60 2.09
CA ALA A 123 14.80 -0.78 3.14
C ALA A 123 14.41 -1.30 4.54
N VAL A 124 15.28 -1.04 5.51
CA VAL A 124 15.05 -1.35 6.94
C VAL A 124 15.42 -0.14 7.77
N PHE A 125 14.65 0.15 8.82
CA PHE A 125 14.91 1.20 9.78
C PHE A 125 14.91 0.65 11.20
N ASN A 126 15.75 1.23 12.07
CA ASN A 126 15.91 0.74 13.43
C ASN A 126 14.95 1.40 14.44
N ASP A 127 14.31 2.50 14.03
CA ASP A 127 13.44 3.32 14.87
C ASP A 127 12.10 3.57 14.18
N PHE A 128 11.06 3.89 14.94
CA PHE A 128 9.72 4.29 14.50
C PHE A 128 9.11 3.45 13.35
N GLY A 129 7.81 3.46 13.26
CA GLY A 129 7.06 2.75 12.22
C GLY A 129 6.93 3.54 10.92
N PHE A 130 6.15 2.95 10.02
CA PHE A 130 5.75 3.55 8.76
C PHE A 130 4.23 3.67 8.71
N ASP A 131 3.75 4.55 7.84
CA ASP A 131 2.35 4.65 7.47
C ASP A 131 2.24 4.72 5.95
N GLY A 132 1.66 5.76 5.36
CA GLY A 132 1.50 5.88 3.93
C GLY A 132 2.81 6.03 3.15
N MET A 133 2.76 5.74 1.85
CA MET A 133 3.89 5.96 0.96
C MET A 133 3.45 6.18 -0.49
N LYS A 134 4.26 6.93 -1.24
CA LYS A 134 4.03 7.22 -2.67
C LYS A 134 5.37 7.32 -3.41
N CYS A 135 5.36 6.91 -4.69
CA CYS A 135 6.48 7.12 -5.60
C CYS A 135 6.34 8.44 -6.36
N ASP A 136 7.44 9.14 -6.58
CA ASP A 136 7.52 10.18 -7.59
C ASP A 136 7.78 9.60 -9.00
N LEU A 137 7.74 10.43 -10.03
CA LEU A 137 7.95 10.01 -11.43
C LEU A 137 9.38 9.52 -11.71
N ARG A 138 10.33 9.79 -10.81
CA ARG A 138 11.72 9.29 -10.90
C ARG A 138 11.90 7.96 -10.20
N GLY A 139 10.84 7.45 -9.54
CA GLY A 139 10.86 6.22 -8.77
C GLY A 139 11.37 6.38 -7.34
N ASN A 140 11.58 7.61 -6.86
CA ASN A 140 11.90 7.80 -5.44
C ASN A 140 10.66 7.52 -4.59
N LEU A 141 10.83 6.75 -3.52
CA LEU A 141 9.77 6.38 -2.60
C LEU A 141 9.76 7.34 -1.42
N TYR A 142 8.64 8.02 -1.22
CA TYR A 142 8.35 8.88 -0.07
C TYR A 142 7.56 8.07 0.94
N VAL A 143 8.05 7.97 2.16
CA VAL A 143 7.46 7.13 3.21
C VAL A 143 7.30 7.93 4.48
N THR A 144 6.09 7.99 5.02
CA THR A 144 5.82 8.64 6.31
C THR A 144 6.33 7.78 7.45
N ARG A 145 6.95 8.44 8.44
CA ARG A 145 7.51 7.82 9.66
C ARG A 145 6.60 8.16 10.83
N TYR A 146 5.59 7.31 11.03
CA TYR A 146 4.62 7.46 12.12
C TYR A 146 5.32 7.47 13.49
N GLY A 147 4.94 8.40 14.37
CA GLY A 147 5.53 8.61 15.69
C GLY A 147 6.85 9.40 15.67
N LYS A 148 7.58 9.47 14.56
CA LYS A 148 8.79 10.30 14.40
C LYS A 148 8.47 11.70 13.90
N GLY A 149 7.43 11.82 13.07
CA GLY A 149 7.04 13.10 12.46
C GLY A 149 7.93 13.47 11.28
N THR A 150 8.35 12.50 10.49
CA THR A 150 9.19 12.74 9.31
C THR A 150 8.66 12.02 8.08
N VAL A 151 9.12 12.45 6.90
CA VAL A 151 9.00 11.72 5.64
C VAL A 151 10.41 11.40 5.15
N VAL A 152 10.70 10.13 4.91
CA VAL A 152 11.95 9.72 4.26
C VAL A 152 11.76 9.59 2.77
N ILE A 153 12.80 9.98 2.01
CA ILE A 153 12.88 9.82 0.56
C ILE A 153 13.95 8.77 0.28
N ILE A 154 13.54 7.70 -0.38
CA ILE A 154 14.41 6.56 -0.70
C ILE A 154 14.54 6.44 -2.22
N SER A 155 15.78 6.32 -2.72
CA SER A 155 16.02 6.16 -4.15
C SER A 155 15.50 4.81 -4.68
N PRO A 156 15.34 4.62 -6.01
CA PRO A 156 14.98 3.32 -6.60
C PRO A 156 15.94 2.17 -6.25
N GLN A 157 17.16 2.50 -5.80
CA GLN A 157 18.15 1.51 -5.35
C GLN A 157 18.10 1.22 -3.84
N GLY A 158 17.06 1.71 -3.14
CA GLY A 158 16.89 1.51 -1.70
C GLY A 158 17.79 2.39 -0.81
N LYS A 159 18.42 3.42 -1.35
CA LYS A 159 19.28 4.33 -0.58
C LYS A 159 18.49 5.52 -0.04
N LEU A 160 18.63 5.83 1.24
CA LEU A 160 18.09 7.04 1.84
C LEU A 160 18.72 8.28 1.18
N ILE A 161 17.88 9.14 0.59
CA ILE A 161 18.28 10.40 -0.04
C ILE A 161 18.16 11.54 0.96
N GLN A 162 17.02 11.61 1.65
CA GLN A 162 16.67 12.72 2.53
C GLN A 162 15.65 12.28 3.57
N GLU A 163 15.64 12.94 4.71
CA GLU A 163 14.58 12.89 5.70
C GLU A 163 14.07 14.31 5.96
N ILE A 164 12.75 14.51 5.80
CA ILE A 164 12.06 15.80 5.94
C ILE A 164 11.34 15.78 7.28
N THR A 165 11.63 16.74 8.16
CA THR A 165 10.93 16.90 9.44
C THR A 165 9.63 17.66 9.24
N LEU A 166 8.55 17.16 9.80
CA LEU A 166 7.23 17.77 9.82
C LEU A 166 6.88 18.35 11.20
N LYS A 167 5.80 19.13 11.28
CA LYS A 167 5.39 19.76 12.56
C LYS A 167 4.73 18.79 13.55
N GLY A 168 4.08 17.73 13.04
CA GLY A 168 3.41 16.69 13.83
C GLY A 168 4.24 15.42 13.95
N LYS A 169 3.90 14.55 14.90
CA LYS A 169 4.53 13.23 15.06
C LYS A 169 3.74 12.12 14.35
N ASP A 170 2.42 12.25 14.34
CA ASP A 170 1.50 11.25 13.78
C ASP A 170 1.23 11.61 12.31
N VAL A 171 2.18 11.26 11.46
CA VAL A 171 2.15 11.53 10.01
C VAL A 171 1.78 10.25 9.26
N SER A 172 0.81 10.36 8.35
CA SER A 172 0.28 9.30 7.49
C SER A 172 0.43 9.61 6.01
#